data_dd630900dfce5b4f5048b92f6de16f17
#
_entry.id   dd630900dfce5b4f5048b92f6de16f17
#
_cell.length_a   1.000
_cell.length_b   1.000
_cell.length_c   1.000
_cell.angle_alpha   90.00
_cell.angle_beta   90.00
_cell.angle_gamma   90.00
#
_symmetry.space_group_name_H-M   'P 1'
#
loop_
_entity.id
_entity.type
_entity.pdbx_description
1 polymer ?
#
loop_
_entity_poly.entity_id
_entity_poly.type
_entity_poly.pdbx_seq_one_letter_code
_entity_poly.pdbx_strand_id
1 'polypeptide(L)'
;LRPCDGEIRRNMQAKASLANLMKVTHTRDVVAIVNADQSVREALTDMMFSADYVPEPFESAEGFSKSDRRSIASCLIADMHSSAMSGLELFDHLVASGGAIPTVLLTGHSEYDVRRGPGLQFMSKPFEGSELLACVRSQIANRNDTL
;
A
#
# COMPACT_ATOMS: atom_id res chain seq x y z
N LEU A 1 5.19 -31.17 27.37
CA LEU A 1 5.71 -31.26 26.92
C LEU A 1 6.29 -31.74 27.22
N ARG A 2 6.83 -32.30 27.34
CA ARG A 2 7.22 -32.74 27.08
C ARG A 2 7.96 -33.28 26.66
N PRO A 3 8.51 -34.46 26.96
CA PRO A 3 9.61 -34.68 26.37
C PRO A 3 9.61 -34.32 25.29
N CYS A 4 8.93 -34.71 25.32
CA CYS A 4 8.49 -34.11 24.26
C CYS A 4 8.58 -32.67 24.40
N ASP A 5 8.97 -32.20 25.55
CA ASP A 5 9.12 -30.75 25.69
C ASP A 5 10.19 -30.20 24.80
N GLY A 6 11.31 -30.87 24.68
CA GLY A 6 12.35 -30.43 23.80
C GLY A 6 11.94 -30.58 22.35
N GLU A 7 11.27 -31.68 22.07
CA GLU A 7 10.81 -31.94 20.73
C GLU A 7 9.66 -31.04 20.34
N ILE A 8 8.73 -30.85 21.26
CA ILE A 8 7.63 -29.93 21.05
C ILE A 8 8.16 -28.53 20.88
N ARG A 9 9.13 -28.16 21.68
CA ARG A 9 9.73 -26.85 21.62
C ARG A 9 10.46 -26.65 20.30
N ARG A 10 11.17 -27.65 19.83
CA ARG A 10 11.84 -27.58 18.54
C ARG A 10 10.83 -27.50 17.42
N ASN A 11 9.77 -28.27 17.53
CA ASN A 11 8.71 -28.21 16.54
C ASN A 11 8.01 -26.87 16.56
N MET A 12 7.78 -26.33 17.73
CA MET A 12 7.18 -25.03 17.87
C MET A 12 8.11 -23.93 17.37
N GLN A 13 9.39 -24.07 17.61
CA GLN A 13 10.37 -23.12 17.08
C GLN A 13 10.46 -23.22 15.57
N ALA A 14 10.45 -24.45 15.06
CA ALA A 14 10.44 -24.62 13.62
C ALA A 14 9.19 -24.05 13.01
N LYS A 15 8.06 -24.31 13.66
CA LYS A 15 6.79 -23.72 13.22
C LYS A 15 6.79 -22.22 13.38
N ALA A 16 7.36 -21.72 14.46
CA ALA A 16 7.45 -20.29 14.67
C ALA A 16 8.37 -19.65 13.65
N SER A 17 9.50 -20.30 13.33
CA SER A 17 10.40 -19.80 12.31
C SER A 17 9.74 -19.84 10.94
N LEU A 18 9.06 -20.93 10.66
CA LEU A 18 8.33 -21.06 9.41
C LEU A 18 7.17 -20.08 9.37
N ALA A 19 6.47 -19.93 10.49
CA ALA A 19 5.40 -18.96 10.59
C ALA A 19 5.94 -17.55 10.45
N ASN A 20 7.12 -17.27 10.96
CA ASN A 20 7.75 -15.97 10.78
C ASN A 20 8.14 -15.75 9.34
N LEU A 21 8.65 -16.78 8.67
CA LEU A 21 8.91 -16.71 7.25
C LEU A 21 7.63 -16.50 6.48
N MET A 22 6.61 -17.25 6.86
CA MET A 22 5.31 -17.10 6.23
C MET A 22 4.69 -15.74 6.57
N LYS A 23 4.92 -15.26 7.77
CA LYS A 23 4.51 -13.92 8.13
C LYS A 23 5.24 -12.89 7.30
N VAL A 24 6.54 -13.04 7.16
CA VAL A 24 7.29 -12.15 6.30
C VAL A 24 6.74 -12.22 4.88
N THR A 25 6.36 -13.42 4.45
CA THR A 25 5.76 -13.63 3.14
C THR A 25 4.31 -13.16 3.11
N HIS A 26 3.55 -13.53 4.15
CA HIS A 26 2.12 -13.18 4.24
C HIS A 26 1.89 -11.76 4.68
N THR A 27 2.84 -11.19 5.41
CA THR A 27 2.74 -9.81 5.86
C THR A 27 3.44 -8.85 4.93
N ARG A 28 3.78 -9.32 3.73
CA ARG A 28 4.17 -8.37 2.70
C ARG A 28 3.05 -7.38 2.56
N ASP A 29 3.44 -6.13 2.59
CA ASP A 29 2.44 -5.09 2.50
C ASP A 29 1.85 -5.04 1.10
N VAL A 30 0.55 -4.90 1.05
CA VAL A 30 -0.18 -4.79 -0.19
C VAL A 30 -0.24 -3.32 -0.56
N VAL A 31 0.22 -2.99 -1.75
CA VAL A 31 0.18 -1.63 -2.26
C VAL A 31 -0.82 -1.60 -3.41
N ALA A 32 -1.95 -0.96 -3.20
CA ALA A 32 -2.93 -0.79 -4.25
C ALA A 32 -2.48 0.33 -5.18
N ILE A 33 -2.68 0.13 -6.46
CA ILE A 33 -2.26 1.08 -7.48
C ILE A 33 -3.46 1.40 -8.33
N VAL A 34 -3.89 2.66 -8.30
CA VAL A 34 -5.04 3.12 -9.08
C VAL A 34 -4.52 4.10 -10.12
N ASN A 35 -4.60 3.70 -11.38
CA ASN A 35 -4.15 4.54 -12.48
C ASN A 35 -4.85 4.10 -13.76
N ALA A 36 -5.39 5.06 -14.49
CA ALA A 36 -6.09 4.77 -15.73
C ALA A 36 -5.15 4.43 -16.87
N ASP A 37 -3.92 4.89 -16.80
CA ASP A 37 -2.92 4.64 -17.85
C ASP A 37 -2.29 3.28 -17.61
N GLN A 38 -2.47 2.37 -18.56
CA GLN A 38 -1.97 1.00 -18.44
C GLN A 38 -0.46 0.95 -18.33
N SER A 39 0.25 1.77 -19.10
CA SER A 39 1.72 1.77 -19.08
C SER A 39 2.24 2.20 -17.72
N VAL A 40 1.65 3.24 -17.16
CA VAL A 40 2.04 3.74 -15.84
C VAL A 40 1.68 2.70 -14.77
N ARG A 41 0.49 2.12 -14.89
CA ARG A 41 0.03 1.11 -13.94
C ARG A 41 0.98 -0.09 -13.91
N GLU A 42 1.41 -0.54 -15.09
CA GLU A 42 2.33 -1.66 -15.20
C GLU A 42 3.70 -1.31 -14.63
N ALA A 43 4.18 -0.11 -14.90
CA ALA A 43 5.47 0.31 -14.39
C ALA A 43 5.46 0.39 -12.86
N LEU A 44 4.40 0.93 -12.29
CA LEU A 44 4.26 1.02 -10.84
C LEU A 44 4.12 -0.37 -10.22
N THR A 45 3.39 -1.24 -10.88
CA THR A 45 3.23 -2.63 -10.44
C THR A 45 4.59 -3.32 -10.37
N ASP A 46 5.38 -3.21 -11.43
CA ASP A 46 6.70 -3.83 -11.47
C ASP A 46 7.61 -3.25 -10.39
N MET A 47 7.53 -1.96 -10.20
CA MET A 47 8.34 -1.28 -9.20
C MET A 47 8.02 -1.77 -7.79
N MET A 48 6.74 -1.87 -7.46
CA MET A 48 6.33 -2.34 -6.14
C MET A 48 6.70 -3.79 -5.94
N PHE A 49 6.51 -4.61 -6.96
CA PHE A 49 6.89 -6.01 -6.90
C PHE A 49 8.39 -6.17 -6.65
N SER A 50 9.21 -5.36 -7.33
CA SER A 50 10.66 -5.40 -7.16
C SER A 50 11.08 -4.97 -5.76
N ALA A 51 10.27 -4.16 -5.12
CA ALA A 51 10.56 -3.67 -3.77
C ALA A 51 9.95 -4.57 -2.69
N ASP A 52 9.49 -5.75 -3.08
CA ASP A 52 8.97 -6.77 -2.15
C ASP A 52 7.60 -6.45 -1.58
N TYR A 53 6.85 -5.61 -2.26
CA TYR A 53 5.44 -5.40 -1.95
C TYR A 53 4.58 -6.29 -2.82
N VAL A 54 3.32 -6.45 -2.42
CA VAL A 54 2.33 -7.14 -3.24
C VAL A 54 1.51 -6.07 -3.95
N PRO A 55 1.71 -5.88 -5.25
CA PRO A 55 0.95 -4.85 -5.96
C PRO A 55 -0.44 -5.35 -6.33
N GLU A 56 -1.42 -4.45 -6.20
CA GLU A 56 -2.80 -4.73 -6.59
C GLU A 56 -3.25 -3.60 -7.52
N PRO A 57 -3.13 -3.79 -8.83
CA PRO A 57 -3.45 -2.72 -9.78
C PRO A 57 -4.94 -2.64 -10.09
N PHE A 58 -5.41 -1.41 -10.25
CA PHE A 58 -6.79 -1.10 -10.63
C PHE A 58 -6.80 0.00 -11.68
N GLU A 59 -7.71 -0.11 -12.61
CA GLU A 59 -7.83 0.90 -13.66
C GLU A 59 -8.51 2.17 -13.18
N SER A 60 -9.33 2.07 -12.15
CA SER A 60 -10.13 3.19 -11.70
C SER A 60 -10.28 3.20 -10.18
N ALA A 61 -10.54 4.39 -9.66
CA ALA A 61 -10.84 4.57 -8.25
C ALA A 61 -12.13 3.85 -7.87
N GLU A 62 -13.11 3.87 -8.77
CA GLU A 62 -14.37 3.19 -8.54
C GLU A 62 -14.17 1.68 -8.39
N GLY A 63 -13.34 1.11 -9.26
CA GLY A 63 -13.03 -0.31 -9.20
C GLY A 63 -12.38 -0.69 -7.88
N PHE A 64 -11.47 0.14 -7.43
CA PHE A 64 -10.81 -0.11 -6.15
C PHE A 64 -11.80 0.04 -4.98
N SER A 65 -12.62 1.08 -4.99
CA SER A 65 -13.52 1.35 -3.87
C SER A 65 -14.57 0.26 -3.68
N LYS A 66 -14.89 -0.44 -4.75
CA LYS A 66 -15.85 -1.56 -4.72
C LYS A 66 -15.18 -2.90 -4.45
N SER A 67 -13.87 -2.92 -4.41
CA SER A 67 -13.11 -4.15 -4.27
C SER A 67 -12.96 -4.55 -2.80
N ASP A 68 -12.92 -5.85 -2.55
CA ASP A 68 -12.61 -6.39 -1.24
C ASP A 68 -11.15 -6.10 -0.87
N ARG A 69 -10.32 -5.81 -1.87
CA ARG A 69 -8.88 -5.61 -1.65
C ARG A 69 -8.58 -4.35 -0.87
N ARG A 70 -9.51 -3.40 -0.84
CA ARG A 70 -9.28 -2.16 -0.08
C ARG A 70 -9.06 -2.40 1.41
N SER A 71 -9.62 -3.47 1.95
CA SER A 71 -9.49 -3.75 3.38
C SER A 71 -8.12 -4.33 3.74
N ILE A 72 -7.38 -4.84 2.77
CA ILE A 72 -6.07 -5.42 3.02
C ILE A 72 -4.92 -4.56 2.52
N ALA A 73 -5.21 -3.46 1.85
CA ALA A 73 -4.17 -2.59 1.34
C ALA A 73 -3.49 -1.84 2.49
N SER A 74 -2.16 -1.87 2.48
CA SER A 74 -1.35 -1.15 3.47
C SER A 74 -1.06 0.27 3.01
N CYS A 75 -1.09 0.49 1.69
CA CYS A 75 -0.83 1.78 1.09
C CYS A 75 -1.55 1.84 -0.24
N LEU A 76 -1.92 3.04 -0.64
CA LEU A 76 -2.58 3.29 -1.90
C LEU A 76 -1.77 4.30 -2.69
N ILE A 77 -1.46 3.98 -3.94
CA ILE A 77 -0.88 4.93 -4.86
C ILE A 77 -1.99 5.25 -5.86
N ALA A 78 -2.39 6.50 -5.93
CA ALA A 78 -3.47 6.90 -6.83
C ALA A 78 -3.07 8.14 -7.60
N ASP A 79 -3.50 8.18 -8.86
CA ASP A 79 -3.30 9.38 -9.67
C ASP A 79 -4.38 10.39 -9.27
N MET A 80 -3.95 11.65 -9.13
CA MET A 80 -4.88 12.73 -8.80
C MET A 80 -5.94 12.87 -9.88
N HIS A 81 -5.54 12.69 -11.12
CA HIS A 81 -6.45 12.82 -12.25
C HIS A 81 -6.93 11.46 -12.71
N SER A 82 -8.12 11.12 -12.29
CA SER A 82 -8.80 9.91 -12.71
C SER A 82 -10.10 10.32 -13.39
N SER A 83 -10.71 9.40 -14.14
CA SER A 83 -11.83 9.75 -15.00
C SER A 83 -13.04 10.24 -14.24
N ALA A 84 -13.65 9.41 -13.42
CA ALA A 84 -14.89 9.77 -12.72
C ALA A 84 -14.62 10.21 -11.29
N MET A 85 -13.77 9.48 -10.61
CA MET A 85 -13.40 9.81 -9.23
C MET A 85 -11.90 10.06 -9.19
N SER A 86 -11.50 11.22 -8.70
CA SER A 86 -10.07 11.54 -8.57
C SER A 86 -9.45 10.78 -7.41
N GLY A 87 -8.11 10.74 -7.39
CA GLY A 87 -7.40 10.11 -6.28
C GLY A 87 -7.74 10.76 -4.94
N LEU A 88 -7.90 12.08 -4.94
CA LEU A 88 -8.26 12.78 -3.70
C LEU A 88 -9.68 12.46 -3.27
N GLU A 89 -10.60 12.37 -4.21
CA GLU A 89 -11.98 11.98 -3.89
C GLU A 89 -12.02 10.56 -3.34
N LEU A 90 -11.20 9.68 -3.91
CA LEU A 90 -11.09 8.32 -3.40
C LEU A 90 -10.58 8.32 -1.96
N PHE A 91 -9.54 9.09 -1.68
CA PHE A 91 -9.00 9.21 -0.34
C PHE A 91 -10.07 9.69 0.63
N ASP A 92 -10.79 10.75 0.27
CA ASP A 92 -11.85 11.29 1.12
C ASP A 92 -12.97 10.28 1.35
N HIS A 93 -13.31 9.52 0.33
CA HIS A 93 -14.32 8.48 0.43
C HIS A 93 -13.90 7.40 1.42
N LEU A 94 -12.63 6.97 1.35
CA LEU A 94 -12.12 5.95 2.25
C LEU A 94 -12.11 6.44 3.69
N VAL A 95 -11.70 7.68 3.91
CA VAL A 95 -11.71 8.27 5.25
C VAL A 95 -13.12 8.32 5.80
N ALA A 96 -14.06 8.79 4.98
CA ALA A 96 -15.45 8.93 5.40
C ALA A 96 -16.09 7.59 5.75
N SER A 97 -15.66 6.52 5.09
CA SER A 97 -16.23 5.19 5.33
C SER A 97 -15.54 4.45 6.45
N GLY A 98 -14.55 5.06 7.10
CA GLY A 98 -13.80 4.43 8.19
C GLY A 98 -12.72 3.48 7.74
N GLY A 99 -12.45 3.40 6.44
CA GLY A 99 -11.43 2.52 5.89
C GLY A 99 -10.23 3.28 5.34
N ALA A 100 -9.75 4.25 6.09
CA ALA A 100 -8.62 5.06 5.65
C ALA A 100 -7.39 4.22 5.37
N ILE A 101 -6.73 4.51 4.25
CA ILE A 101 -5.52 3.82 3.83
C ILE A 101 -4.46 4.90 3.61
N PRO A 102 -3.23 4.71 4.13
CA PRO A 102 -2.16 5.66 3.81
C PRO A 102 -2.01 5.78 2.30
N THR A 103 -2.02 7.00 1.80
CA THR A 103 -2.15 7.24 0.38
C THR A 103 -1.05 8.16 -0.14
N VAL A 104 -0.53 7.81 -1.30
CA VAL A 104 0.37 8.66 -2.06
C VAL A 104 -0.39 9.08 -3.31
N LEU A 105 -0.62 10.38 -3.45
CA LEU A 105 -1.31 10.93 -4.61
C LEU A 105 -0.29 11.49 -5.60
N LEU A 106 -0.35 10.98 -6.82
CA LEU A 106 0.53 11.45 -7.89
C LEU A 106 -0.17 12.60 -8.61
N THR A 107 0.51 13.72 -8.69
CA THR A 107 -0.07 14.91 -9.29
C THR A 107 0.91 15.62 -10.21
N GLY A 108 0.39 16.30 -11.20
CA GLY A 108 1.20 17.14 -12.06
C GLY A 108 1.34 18.57 -11.55
N HIS A 109 0.69 18.88 -10.44
CA HIS A 109 0.64 20.25 -9.92
C HIS A 109 1.05 20.30 -8.46
N SER A 110 1.99 21.19 -8.15
CA SER A 110 2.47 21.33 -6.77
C SER A 110 1.47 22.01 -5.85
N GLU A 111 0.47 22.66 -6.40
CA GLU A 111 -0.53 23.36 -5.60
C GLU A 111 -1.34 22.43 -4.70
N TYR A 112 -1.35 21.15 -5.01
CA TYR A 112 -2.04 20.17 -4.18
C TYR A 112 -1.23 19.73 -2.96
N ASP A 113 0.01 20.21 -2.88
CA ASP A 113 0.87 19.89 -1.73
C ASP A 113 0.35 20.47 -0.42
N VAL A 114 -0.56 21.42 -0.49
CA VAL A 114 -1.07 22.05 0.73
C VAL A 114 -1.87 21.09 1.59
N ARG A 115 -2.39 20.02 0.99
CA ARG A 115 -3.20 19.08 1.72
C ARG A 115 -2.38 17.87 2.15
N ARG A 116 -1.51 18.07 3.10
CA ARG A 116 -0.70 17.00 3.65
C ARG A 116 -1.10 16.71 5.08
N GLY A 117 -0.91 15.47 5.46
CA GLY A 117 -1.18 15.06 6.81
C GLY A 117 -0.90 13.58 6.97
N PRO A 118 -1.12 13.05 8.18
CA PRO A 118 -0.96 11.62 8.38
C PRO A 118 -1.84 10.85 7.42
N GLY A 119 -1.24 9.93 6.70
CA GLY A 119 -1.97 9.11 5.77
C GLY A 119 -2.16 9.69 4.39
N LEU A 120 -1.67 10.90 4.12
CA LEU A 120 -1.80 11.49 2.80
C LEU A 120 -0.52 12.22 2.42
N GLN A 121 0.06 11.82 1.31
CA GLN A 121 1.27 12.43 0.78
C GLN A 121 1.08 12.69 -0.70
N PHE A 122 1.39 13.91 -1.12
CA PHE A 122 1.38 14.26 -2.54
C PHE A 122 2.76 14.07 -3.13
N MET A 123 2.81 13.62 -4.37
CA MET A 123 4.07 13.49 -5.08
C MET A 123 3.88 14.05 -6.49
N SER A 124 4.68 15.07 -6.82
CA SER A 124 4.59 15.73 -8.11
C SER A 124 5.34 14.97 -9.18
N LYS A 125 4.75 14.90 -10.36
CA LYS A 125 5.42 14.34 -11.53
C LYS A 125 6.29 15.42 -12.18
N PRO A 126 7.44 15.07 -12.73
CA PRO A 126 8.03 13.74 -12.73
C PRO A 126 8.70 13.43 -11.39
N PHE A 127 8.75 12.17 -11.04
CA PHE A 127 9.41 11.73 -9.83
C PHE A 127 10.29 10.53 -10.13
N GLU A 128 11.25 10.27 -9.25
CA GLU A 128 12.07 9.08 -9.36
C GLU A 128 11.45 7.92 -8.61
N GLY A 129 11.70 6.70 -9.10
CA GLY A 129 11.18 5.51 -8.45
C GLY A 129 11.61 5.38 -7.00
N SER A 130 12.84 5.78 -6.70
CA SER A 130 13.35 5.74 -5.33
C SER A 130 12.59 6.69 -4.42
N GLU A 131 12.18 7.82 -4.93
CA GLU A 131 11.39 8.79 -4.16
C GLU A 131 10.01 8.22 -3.85
N LEU A 132 9.39 7.58 -4.83
CA LEU A 132 8.10 6.97 -4.64
C LEU A 132 8.18 5.84 -3.61
N LEU A 133 9.19 5.00 -3.72
CA LEU A 133 9.37 3.90 -2.77
C LEU A 133 9.60 4.42 -1.35
N ALA A 134 10.38 5.47 -1.20
CA ALA A 134 10.60 6.08 0.11
C ALA A 134 9.29 6.60 0.69
N CYS A 135 8.46 7.20 -0.16
CA CYS A 135 7.17 7.72 0.23
C CYS A 135 6.23 6.61 0.69
N VAL A 136 6.18 5.52 -0.07
CA VAL A 136 5.37 4.35 0.28
C VAL A 136 5.83 3.77 1.61
N ARG A 137 7.14 3.59 1.79
CA ARG A 137 7.68 3.07 3.04
C ARG A 137 7.31 3.96 4.22
N SER A 138 7.43 5.26 4.02
CA SER A 138 7.10 6.23 5.06
C SER A 138 5.63 6.15 5.45
N GLN A 139 4.75 6.04 4.48
CA GLN A 139 3.32 5.96 4.74
C GLN A 139 2.96 4.68 5.50
N ILE A 140 3.56 3.57 5.13
CA ILE A 140 3.30 2.30 5.81
C ILE A 140 3.86 2.34 7.23
N ALA A 141 5.05 2.91 7.41
CA ALA A 141 5.65 3.04 8.73
C ALA A 141 4.81 3.92 9.64
N ASN A 142 4.29 5.02 9.13
CA ASN A 142 3.44 5.92 9.90
C ASN A 142 2.16 5.23 10.35
N ARG A 143 1.59 4.39 9.50
CA ARG A 143 0.41 3.62 9.86
C ARG A 143 0.71 2.68 11.01
N ASN A 144 1.86 2.00 10.95
CA ASN A 144 2.25 1.07 11.99
C ASN A 144 2.53 1.78 13.31
N ASP A 145 3.09 2.99 13.24
CA ASP A 145 3.43 3.77 14.43
C ASP A 145 2.19 4.28 15.16
N THR A 146 1.09 4.47 14.44
CA THR A 146 -0.14 4.95 15.07
C THR A 146 -0.93 3.84 15.77
N LEU A 147 -0.48 2.64 15.61
CA LEU A 147 -1.10 1.52 16.31
C LEU A 147 -0.42 1.26 17.64
#